data_6d25bcaf17e049e26e5b0beca606a34b
#
_entry.id   6d25bcaf17e049e26e5b0beca606a34b
#
_cell.length_a   1.000
_cell.length_b   1.000
_cell.length_c   1.000
_cell.angle_alpha   90.00
_cell.angle_beta   90.00
_cell.angle_gamma   90.00
#
_symmetry.space_group_name_H-M   'P 1'
#
loop_
_entity.id
_entity.type
_entity.pdbx_description
1 polymer ?
#
loop_
_entity_poly.entity_id
_entity_poly.type
_entity_poly.pdbx_seq_one_letter_code
_entity_poly.pdbx_strand_id
1 'polypeptide(L)'
;QATLASAELDLGYTTIYSPVNGIVVSRNVDVGQTVAASFQTPTLFVIAQDLTKMQVNANVSESDIGGVAEGKTASFRVDAYPKYFFDGAVTQVRNAPISVQNVVTYDVVITVDNKDLKLKPGMTANVTIVTAKKEDPLRVPNGALRFRMPNVAVDRKISQLWLLDQAKQPKHVTVTTGIADSLFTEITDGPLKEGDAVITGIETAEEQAQKKLPPGFDGGPRMR
;
A
#
# COMPACT_ATOMS: atom_id res chain seq x y z
N GLN A 1 -3.58 -62.87 18.37
CA GLN A 1 -2.55 -61.92 17.86
C GLN A 1 -3.17 -60.79 17.02
N ALA A 2 -4.07 -61.08 16.08
CA ALA A 2 -4.71 -60.01 15.27
C ALA A 2 -5.54 -59.04 16.11
N THR A 3 -6.28 -59.54 17.12
CA THR A 3 -7.07 -58.70 18.02
C THR A 3 -6.19 -57.80 18.89
N LEU A 4 -5.04 -58.26 19.34
CA LEU A 4 -4.10 -57.46 20.11
C LEU A 4 -3.51 -56.34 19.24
N ALA A 5 -3.07 -56.66 18.01
CA ALA A 5 -2.54 -55.69 17.07
C ALA A 5 -3.57 -54.61 16.71
N SER A 6 -4.86 -54.97 16.56
CA SER A 6 -5.92 -53.99 16.34
C SER A 6 -6.09 -53.05 17.55
N ALA A 7 -6.08 -53.58 18.76
CA ALA A 7 -6.23 -52.80 19.97
C ALA A 7 -5.02 -51.85 20.21
N GLU A 8 -3.81 -52.28 19.83
CA GLU A 8 -2.60 -51.43 19.87
C GLU A 8 -2.66 -50.29 18.86
N LEU A 9 -3.18 -50.53 17.66
CA LEU A 9 -3.43 -49.50 16.66
C LEU A 9 -4.47 -48.47 17.13
N ASP A 10 -5.57 -48.95 17.68
CA ASP A 10 -6.64 -48.11 18.21
C ASP A 10 -6.12 -47.23 19.36
N LEU A 11 -5.29 -47.80 20.24
CA LEU A 11 -4.60 -47.04 21.28
C LEU A 11 -3.63 -45.97 20.67
N GLY A 12 -2.91 -46.34 19.61
CA GLY A 12 -2.04 -45.38 18.90
C GLY A 12 -2.79 -44.19 18.31
N TYR A 13 -4.02 -44.42 17.81
CA TYR A 13 -4.86 -43.36 17.26
C TYR A 13 -5.44 -42.41 18.32
N THR A 14 -5.39 -42.77 19.60
CA THR A 14 -5.81 -41.87 20.67
C THR A 14 -4.85 -40.69 20.89
N THR A 15 -3.63 -40.77 20.36
CA THR A 15 -2.63 -39.71 20.46
C THR A 15 -2.36 -39.12 19.09
N ILE A 16 -2.65 -37.81 18.94
CA ILE A 16 -2.43 -37.08 17.70
C ILE A 16 -1.12 -36.29 17.82
N TYR A 17 -0.17 -36.58 16.95
CA TYR A 17 1.11 -35.93 16.87
C TYR A 17 1.14 -34.88 15.80
N SER A 18 1.89 -33.79 16.05
CA SER A 18 2.19 -32.81 15.01
C SER A 18 3.09 -33.42 13.93
N PRO A 19 2.75 -33.27 12.62
CA PRO A 19 3.59 -33.78 11.54
C PRO A 19 4.83 -32.89 11.31
N VAL A 20 4.89 -31.72 11.94
CA VAL A 20 5.96 -30.71 11.76
C VAL A 20 6.40 -30.15 13.10
N ASN A 21 7.67 -29.78 13.18
CA ASN A 21 8.20 -29.00 14.30
C ASN A 21 7.81 -27.55 14.12
N GLY A 22 7.39 -26.87 15.20
CA GLY A 22 6.98 -25.47 15.11
C GLY A 22 6.34 -24.94 16.39
N ILE A 23 5.76 -23.76 16.28
CA ILE A 23 5.07 -23.05 17.35
C ILE A 23 3.57 -23.08 17.08
N VAL A 24 2.77 -23.42 18.08
CA VAL A 24 1.30 -23.36 17.99
C VAL A 24 0.85 -21.92 17.91
N VAL A 25 0.25 -21.54 16.77
CA VAL A 25 -0.33 -20.21 16.52
C VAL A 25 -1.74 -20.12 17.07
N SER A 26 -2.55 -21.14 16.82
CA SER A 26 -3.93 -21.22 17.35
C SER A 26 -4.31 -22.63 17.72
N ARG A 27 -5.14 -22.75 18.75
CA ARG A 27 -5.83 -23.97 19.17
C ARG A 27 -7.34 -23.75 18.96
N ASN A 28 -7.95 -24.56 18.10
CA ASN A 28 -9.35 -24.41 17.69
C ASN A 28 -10.27 -25.49 18.30
N VAL A 29 -9.80 -26.18 19.32
CA VAL A 29 -10.52 -27.24 20.02
C VAL A 29 -10.32 -27.11 21.53
N ASP A 30 -11.37 -27.36 22.30
CA ASP A 30 -11.32 -27.34 23.76
C ASP A 30 -11.33 -28.74 24.36
N VAL A 31 -10.84 -28.85 25.61
CA VAL A 31 -10.88 -30.13 26.37
C VAL A 31 -12.33 -30.55 26.58
N GLY A 32 -12.64 -31.79 26.27
CA GLY A 32 -14.00 -32.34 26.35
C GLY A 32 -14.87 -32.05 25.13
N GLN A 33 -14.35 -31.33 24.12
CA GLN A 33 -15.07 -31.09 22.87
C GLN A 33 -15.05 -32.33 21.99
N THR A 34 -16.23 -32.80 21.50
CA THR A 34 -16.34 -33.85 20.50
C THR A 34 -16.05 -33.26 19.12
N VAL A 35 -15.14 -33.90 18.39
CA VAL A 35 -14.77 -33.50 17.03
C VAL A 35 -15.26 -34.54 16.05
N ALA A 36 -16.23 -34.20 15.19
CA ALA A 36 -16.77 -35.07 14.17
C ALA A 36 -16.05 -34.85 12.84
N ALA A 37 -15.31 -35.86 12.35
CA ALA A 37 -14.56 -35.79 11.10
C ALA A 37 -15.32 -36.44 9.90
N SER A 38 -16.60 -36.75 10.07
CA SER A 38 -17.37 -37.56 9.09
C SER A 38 -17.65 -36.81 7.79
N PHE A 39 -17.81 -35.48 7.82
CA PHE A 39 -18.17 -34.65 6.66
C PHE A 39 -17.15 -33.57 6.32
N GLN A 40 -16.44 -33.06 7.31
CA GLN A 40 -15.39 -32.05 7.15
C GLN A 40 -14.26 -32.34 8.12
N THR A 41 -13.03 -32.19 7.67
CA THR A 41 -11.86 -32.34 8.53
C THR A 41 -11.67 -31.01 9.32
N PRO A 42 -11.97 -30.99 10.62
CA PRO A 42 -11.80 -29.79 11.42
C PRO A 42 -10.32 -29.47 11.68
N THR A 43 -9.98 -28.23 11.65
CA THR A 43 -8.63 -27.76 12.03
C THR A 43 -8.54 -27.71 13.55
N LEU A 44 -7.73 -28.57 14.16
CA LEU A 44 -7.53 -28.61 15.61
C LEU A 44 -6.51 -27.58 16.08
N PHE A 45 -5.37 -27.50 15.39
CA PHE A 45 -4.27 -26.58 15.69
C PHE A 45 -3.73 -25.99 14.40
N VAL A 46 -3.26 -24.74 14.47
CA VAL A 46 -2.45 -24.11 13.43
C VAL A 46 -1.03 -23.99 13.97
N ILE A 47 -0.07 -24.54 13.24
CA ILE A 47 1.34 -24.59 13.66
C ILE A 47 2.18 -23.84 12.61
N ALA A 48 2.94 -22.86 13.04
CA ALA A 48 3.94 -22.18 12.22
C ALA A 48 5.29 -22.87 12.40
N GLN A 49 5.93 -23.26 11.31
CA GLN A 49 7.26 -23.85 11.35
C GLN A 49 8.34 -22.83 11.71
N ASP A 50 8.25 -21.64 11.12
CA ASP A 50 9.22 -20.58 11.32
C ASP A 50 8.50 -19.22 11.30
N LEU A 51 8.59 -18.49 12.38
CA LEU A 51 8.04 -17.13 12.51
C LEU A 51 9.06 -16.04 12.10
N THR A 52 10.30 -16.42 11.80
CA THR A 52 11.31 -15.46 11.33
C THR A 52 11.12 -15.07 9.87
N LYS A 53 10.44 -15.92 9.11
CA LYS A 53 10.07 -15.70 7.71
C LYS A 53 8.55 -15.55 7.61
N MET A 54 8.13 -14.37 7.29
CA MET A 54 6.71 -14.03 7.18
C MET A 54 6.37 -13.65 5.75
N GLN A 55 5.10 -13.79 5.41
CA GLN A 55 4.57 -13.22 4.17
C GLN A 55 3.40 -12.30 4.47
N VAL A 56 3.29 -11.24 3.68
CA VAL A 56 2.16 -10.32 3.68
C VAL A 56 1.43 -10.51 2.36
N ASN A 57 0.14 -10.79 2.43
CA ASN A 57 -0.73 -10.85 1.27
C ASN A 57 -1.40 -9.49 1.11
N ALA A 58 -1.04 -8.76 0.04
CA ALA A 58 -1.56 -7.45 -0.24
C ALA A 58 -2.58 -7.51 -1.39
N ASN A 59 -3.80 -7.03 -1.15
CA ASN A 59 -4.82 -6.92 -2.19
C ASN A 59 -4.61 -5.65 -2.99
N VAL A 60 -4.19 -5.78 -4.23
CA VAL A 60 -3.93 -4.67 -5.16
C VAL A 60 -5.08 -4.58 -6.16
N SER A 61 -5.57 -3.37 -6.43
CA SER A 61 -6.67 -3.15 -7.37
C SER A 61 -6.25 -3.48 -8.81
N GLU A 62 -7.22 -3.83 -9.66
CA GLU A 62 -6.98 -4.05 -11.10
C GLU A 62 -6.35 -2.84 -11.79
N SER A 63 -6.67 -1.62 -11.34
CA SER A 63 -6.11 -0.39 -11.90
C SER A 63 -4.61 -0.23 -11.64
N ASP A 64 -4.11 -0.82 -10.54
CA ASP A 64 -2.74 -0.60 -10.05
C ASP A 64 -1.82 -1.80 -10.29
N ILE A 65 -2.40 -2.97 -10.54
CA ILE A 65 -1.63 -4.23 -10.69
C ILE A 65 -0.65 -4.20 -11.87
N GLY A 66 -0.96 -3.42 -12.93
CA GLY A 66 -0.12 -3.33 -14.12
C GLY A 66 1.30 -2.82 -13.85
N GLY A 67 1.51 -2.07 -12.76
CA GLY A 67 2.83 -1.58 -12.35
C GLY A 67 3.57 -2.53 -11.39
N VAL A 68 2.90 -3.54 -10.84
CA VAL A 68 3.46 -4.46 -9.85
C VAL A 68 4.10 -5.67 -10.52
N ALA A 69 5.34 -5.97 -10.17
CA ALA A 69 6.07 -7.13 -10.68
C ALA A 69 6.87 -7.79 -9.57
N GLU A 70 7.23 -9.05 -9.77
CA GLU A 70 8.14 -9.78 -8.89
C GLU A 70 9.48 -9.07 -8.77
N GLY A 71 10.08 -9.11 -7.59
CA GLY A 71 11.33 -8.41 -7.27
C GLY A 71 11.19 -6.93 -6.93
N LYS A 72 9.99 -6.34 -7.03
CA LYS A 72 9.77 -4.96 -6.59
C LYS A 72 9.89 -4.84 -5.07
N THR A 73 10.46 -3.75 -4.62
CA THR A 73 10.55 -3.43 -3.20
C THR A 73 9.19 -2.99 -2.67
N ALA A 74 8.84 -3.53 -1.53
CA ALA A 74 7.64 -3.13 -0.79
C ALA A 74 8.04 -2.71 0.62
N SER A 75 7.42 -1.68 1.13
CA SER A 75 7.50 -1.30 2.54
C SER A 75 6.10 -1.33 3.14
N PHE A 76 6.00 -1.71 4.41
CA PHE A 76 4.71 -1.72 5.08
C PHE A 76 4.83 -1.34 6.54
N ARG A 77 3.69 -0.99 7.10
CA ARG A 77 3.52 -0.65 8.50
C ARG A 77 2.34 -1.43 9.05
N VAL A 78 2.49 -1.95 10.26
CA VAL A 78 1.40 -2.60 10.99
C VAL A 78 0.86 -1.67 12.08
N ASP A 79 -0.43 -1.76 12.37
CA ASP A 79 -1.07 -0.87 13.36
C ASP A 79 -0.54 -1.09 14.77
N ALA A 80 -0.05 -2.30 15.08
CA ALA A 80 0.58 -2.60 16.36
C ALA A 80 1.90 -1.84 16.57
N TYR A 81 2.60 -1.46 15.50
CA TYR A 81 3.88 -0.76 15.54
C TYR A 81 3.90 0.42 14.56
N PRO A 82 3.17 1.51 14.80
CA PRO A 82 2.97 2.60 13.84
C PRO A 82 4.24 3.42 13.54
N LYS A 83 5.26 3.31 14.38
CA LYS A 83 6.56 4.00 14.20
C LYS A 83 7.60 3.16 13.43
N TYR A 84 7.32 1.88 13.19
CA TYR A 84 8.24 0.98 12.51
C TYR A 84 7.78 0.73 11.07
N PHE A 85 8.73 0.83 10.16
CA PHE A 85 8.57 0.40 8.78
C PHE A 85 9.28 -0.94 8.64
N PHE A 86 8.62 -1.85 7.95
CA PHE A 86 9.16 -3.16 7.61
C PHE A 86 9.36 -3.19 6.10
N ASP A 87 10.52 -3.65 5.68
CA ASP A 87 10.86 -3.77 4.27
C ASP A 87 10.67 -5.22 3.83
N GLY A 88 10.19 -5.40 2.62
CA GLY A 88 9.97 -6.68 1.99
C GLY A 88 10.14 -6.60 0.48
N ALA A 89 10.03 -7.73 -0.17
CA ALA A 89 10.07 -7.81 -1.63
C ALA A 89 8.86 -8.60 -2.14
N VAL A 90 8.31 -8.17 -3.27
CA VAL A 90 7.27 -8.91 -3.99
C VAL A 90 7.89 -10.20 -4.52
N THR A 91 7.38 -11.34 -4.04
CA THR A 91 7.84 -12.67 -4.46
C THR A 91 6.92 -13.31 -5.47
N GLN A 92 5.65 -12.96 -5.45
CA GLN A 92 4.66 -13.53 -6.38
C GLN A 92 3.50 -12.56 -6.58
N VAL A 93 3.01 -12.47 -7.81
CA VAL A 93 1.74 -11.84 -8.15
C VAL A 93 0.79 -12.96 -8.58
N ARG A 94 -0.30 -13.17 -7.85
CA ARG A 94 -1.28 -14.22 -8.20
C ARG A 94 -2.17 -13.75 -9.33
N ASN A 95 -2.28 -14.56 -10.38
CA ASN A 95 -3.09 -14.23 -11.56
C ASN A 95 -4.60 -14.44 -11.36
N ALA A 96 -5.00 -15.17 -10.30
CA ALA A 96 -6.41 -15.38 -10.00
C ALA A 96 -7.00 -14.14 -9.31
N PRO A 97 -7.98 -13.45 -9.92
CA PRO A 97 -8.61 -12.30 -9.29
C PRO A 97 -9.47 -12.73 -8.11
N ILE A 98 -9.53 -11.88 -7.09
CA ILE A 98 -10.43 -11.97 -5.96
C ILE A 98 -11.46 -10.85 -6.11
N SER A 99 -12.74 -11.21 -6.20
CA SER A 99 -13.81 -10.22 -6.25
C SER A 99 -14.50 -10.11 -4.89
N VAL A 100 -14.40 -8.95 -4.27
CA VAL A 100 -15.08 -8.62 -3.00
C VAL A 100 -15.94 -7.40 -3.23
N GLN A 101 -17.23 -7.51 -3.00
CA GLN A 101 -18.19 -6.40 -3.18
C GLN A 101 -18.09 -5.71 -4.56
N ASN A 102 -17.95 -6.50 -5.63
CA ASN A 102 -17.79 -6.05 -7.02
C ASN A 102 -16.49 -5.26 -7.29
N VAL A 103 -15.52 -5.30 -6.39
CA VAL A 103 -14.17 -4.76 -6.64
C VAL A 103 -13.24 -5.92 -6.94
N VAL A 104 -12.61 -5.86 -8.12
CA VAL A 104 -11.61 -6.85 -8.54
C VAL A 104 -10.25 -6.46 -7.99
N THR A 105 -9.64 -7.38 -7.26
CA THR A 105 -8.29 -7.22 -6.69
C THR A 105 -7.44 -8.45 -7.00
N TYR A 106 -6.14 -8.28 -6.98
CA TYR A 106 -5.15 -9.34 -7.14
C TYR A 106 -4.32 -9.46 -5.88
N ASP A 107 -4.06 -10.70 -5.46
CA ASP A 107 -3.25 -10.99 -4.29
C ASP A 107 -1.75 -10.96 -4.64
N VAL A 108 -1.02 -10.06 -4.01
CA VAL A 108 0.42 -9.88 -4.16
C VAL A 108 1.10 -10.38 -2.89
N VAL A 109 1.94 -11.39 -3.04
CA VAL A 109 2.69 -12.00 -1.93
C VAL A 109 4.01 -11.27 -1.76
N ILE A 110 4.23 -10.75 -0.55
CA ILE A 110 5.44 -10.02 -0.17
C ILE A 110 6.11 -10.80 0.95
N THR A 111 7.36 -11.17 0.75
CA THR A 111 8.16 -11.85 1.78
C THR A 111 8.89 -10.81 2.62
N VAL A 112 8.90 -11.03 3.93
CA VAL A 112 9.54 -10.17 4.91
C VAL A 112 10.29 -10.97 5.96
N ASP A 113 11.46 -10.49 6.35
CA ASP A 113 12.24 -11.02 7.48
C ASP A 113 11.71 -10.46 8.80
N ASN A 114 11.36 -11.37 9.70
CA ASN A 114 10.84 -11.06 11.04
C ASN A 114 11.80 -11.54 12.14
N LYS A 115 13.07 -11.13 12.05
CA LYS A 115 14.12 -11.57 13.02
C LYS A 115 13.81 -11.23 14.45
N ASP A 116 13.15 -10.08 14.66
CA ASP A 116 12.77 -9.60 16.00
C ASP A 116 11.47 -10.22 16.52
N LEU A 117 10.81 -11.08 15.76
CA LEU A 117 9.51 -11.72 16.09
C LEU A 117 8.41 -10.70 16.47
N LYS A 118 8.50 -9.47 15.93
CA LYS A 118 7.50 -8.42 16.16
C LYS A 118 6.24 -8.65 15.38
N LEU A 119 6.36 -9.19 14.16
CA LEU A 119 5.21 -9.51 13.32
C LEU A 119 4.59 -10.83 13.78
N LYS A 120 3.27 -10.85 13.86
CA LYS A 120 2.48 -12.05 14.21
C LYS A 120 1.50 -12.38 13.09
N PRO A 121 1.21 -13.66 12.86
CA PRO A 121 0.16 -14.05 11.95
C PRO A 121 -1.18 -13.38 12.29
N GLY A 122 -1.92 -12.92 11.27
CA GLY A 122 -3.20 -12.25 11.45
C GLY A 122 -3.12 -10.72 11.68
N MET A 123 -1.93 -10.12 11.71
CA MET A 123 -1.81 -8.66 11.74
C MET A 123 -2.21 -8.03 10.42
N THR A 124 -2.88 -6.88 10.48
CA THR A 124 -3.18 -6.05 9.31
C THR A 124 -2.00 -5.12 9.01
N ALA A 125 -1.65 -5.00 7.74
CA ALA A 125 -0.54 -4.19 7.27
C ALA A 125 -1.00 -3.21 6.19
N ASN A 126 -0.52 -1.97 6.28
CA ASN A 126 -0.65 -0.96 5.23
C ASN A 126 0.62 -1.01 4.36
N VAL A 127 0.47 -1.51 3.13
CA VAL A 127 1.58 -1.81 2.22
C VAL A 127 1.73 -0.72 1.17
N THR A 128 2.96 -0.33 0.90
CA THR A 128 3.37 0.53 -0.19
C THR A 128 4.34 -0.22 -1.09
N ILE A 129 3.98 -0.45 -2.35
CA ILE A 129 4.82 -1.13 -3.34
C ILE A 129 5.42 -0.07 -4.26
N VAL A 130 6.75 -0.09 -4.41
CA VAL A 130 7.45 0.83 -5.32
C VAL A 130 7.41 0.26 -6.73
N THR A 131 6.51 0.78 -7.56
CA THR A 131 6.33 0.31 -8.95
C THR A 131 7.39 0.88 -9.89
N ALA A 132 7.79 2.14 -9.68
CA ALA A 132 8.83 2.80 -10.45
C ALA A 132 9.67 3.72 -9.56
N LYS A 133 10.97 3.79 -9.81
CA LYS A 133 11.88 4.71 -9.13
C LYS A 133 12.80 5.30 -10.19
N LYS A 134 13.00 6.61 -10.14
CA LYS A 134 13.97 7.32 -10.97
C LYS A 134 14.81 8.23 -10.07
N GLU A 135 16.11 8.27 -10.31
CA GLU A 135 17.04 9.12 -9.56
C GLU A 135 17.10 10.49 -10.25
N ASP A 136 16.98 11.55 -9.47
CA ASP A 136 17.05 12.96 -9.88
C ASP A 136 16.21 13.33 -11.12
N PRO A 137 14.91 13.00 -11.18
CA PRO A 137 14.07 13.44 -12.29
C PRO A 137 13.76 14.93 -12.16
N LEU A 138 13.71 15.62 -13.30
CA LEU A 138 13.10 16.96 -13.33
C LEU A 138 11.61 16.79 -13.01
N ARG A 139 11.15 17.36 -11.90
CA ARG A 139 9.80 17.16 -11.39
C ARG A 139 9.09 18.49 -11.12
N VAL A 140 7.78 18.48 -11.30
CA VAL A 140 6.91 19.62 -10.99
C VAL A 140 5.79 19.20 -10.05
N PRO A 141 5.32 20.09 -9.18
CA PRO A 141 4.16 19.82 -8.34
C PRO A 141 2.94 19.51 -9.20
N ASN A 142 2.14 18.51 -8.81
CA ASN A 142 0.92 18.12 -9.53
C ASN A 142 -0.09 19.28 -9.67
N GLY A 143 -0.06 20.23 -8.72
CA GLY A 143 -0.85 21.48 -8.81
C GLY A 143 -0.54 22.30 -10.05
N ALA A 144 0.73 22.34 -10.49
CA ALA A 144 1.12 23.10 -11.67
C ALA A 144 0.54 22.51 -12.97
N LEU A 145 0.45 21.19 -13.07
CA LEU A 145 -0.16 20.50 -14.21
C LEU A 145 -1.69 20.63 -14.25
N ARG A 146 -2.31 20.81 -13.08
CA ARG A 146 -3.77 21.01 -12.95
C ARG A 146 -4.17 22.46 -13.11
N PHE A 147 -3.26 23.40 -12.89
CA PHE A 147 -3.55 24.82 -12.97
C PHE A 147 -3.95 25.21 -14.40
N ARG A 148 -5.02 25.98 -14.51
CA ARG A 148 -5.51 26.55 -15.77
C ARG A 148 -5.75 28.04 -15.58
N MET A 149 -5.18 28.85 -16.47
CA MET A 149 -5.42 30.29 -16.44
C MET A 149 -6.83 30.60 -16.95
N PRO A 150 -7.60 31.44 -16.22
CA PRO A 150 -8.90 31.88 -16.69
C PRO A 150 -8.77 32.55 -18.06
N ASN A 151 -9.76 32.36 -18.95
CA ASN A 151 -9.87 32.96 -20.27
C ASN A 151 -8.83 32.55 -21.31
N VAL A 152 -8.06 31.48 -21.08
CA VAL A 152 -7.17 30.89 -22.09
C VAL A 152 -7.70 29.51 -22.50
N ALA A 153 -8.02 29.37 -23.79
CA ALA A 153 -8.39 28.06 -24.35
C ALA A 153 -7.15 27.16 -24.43
N VAL A 154 -7.18 26.04 -23.74
CA VAL A 154 -6.07 25.11 -23.66
C VAL A 154 -6.52 23.72 -24.09
N ASP A 155 -5.73 23.03 -24.92
CA ASP A 155 -6.03 21.67 -25.30
C ASP A 155 -5.90 20.72 -24.10
N ARG A 156 -7.00 20.04 -23.76
CA ARG A 156 -7.05 19.10 -22.61
C ARG A 156 -6.27 17.81 -22.82
N LYS A 157 -5.87 17.52 -24.04
CA LYS A 157 -5.13 16.29 -24.38
C LYS A 157 -3.63 16.42 -24.19
N ILE A 158 -3.13 17.64 -23.99
CA ILE A 158 -1.69 17.91 -23.89
C ILE A 158 -1.37 18.38 -22.48
N SER A 159 -0.35 17.78 -21.87
CA SER A 159 0.16 18.24 -20.57
C SER A 159 0.84 19.59 -20.72
N GLN A 160 0.41 20.56 -19.96
CA GLN A 160 0.86 21.96 -20.07
C GLN A 160 1.13 22.54 -18.72
N LEU A 161 2.11 23.45 -18.69
CA LEU A 161 2.53 24.18 -17.50
C LEU A 161 2.52 25.68 -17.77
N TRP A 162 2.34 26.43 -16.71
CA TRP A 162 2.51 27.88 -16.72
C TRP A 162 3.77 28.23 -15.95
N LEU A 163 4.72 28.84 -16.65
CA LEU A 163 5.97 29.35 -16.09
C LEU A 163 5.85 30.86 -15.87
N LEU A 164 6.59 31.39 -14.90
CA LEU A 164 6.84 32.82 -14.77
C LEU A 164 8.12 33.15 -15.51
N ASP A 165 8.02 33.98 -16.55
CA ASP A 165 9.19 34.54 -17.24
C ASP A 165 9.94 35.54 -16.35
N GLN A 166 11.15 35.92 -16.75
CA GLN A 166 11.97 36.94 -16.04
C GLN A 166 11.22 38.24 -15.80
N ALA A 167 10.30 38.60 -16.69
CA ALA A 167 9.40 39.76 -16.57
C ALA A 167 8.17 39.51 -15.66
N LYS A 168 8.12 38.34 -14.94
CA LYS A 168 6.96 37.88 -14.16
C LYS A 168 5.67 37.76 -14.96
N GLN A 169 5.78 37.53 -16.26
CA GLN A 169 4.64 37.26 -17.13
C GLN A 169 4.39 35.75 -17.21
N PRO A 170 3.13 35.31 -17.13
CA PRO A 170 2.79 33.87 -17.27
C PRO A 170 2.98 33.42 -18.72
N LYS A 171 3.87 32.47 -18.92
CA LYS A 171 4.13 31.84 -20.21
C LYS A 171 3.68 30.38 -20.17
N HIS A 172 2.91 29.99 -21.11
CA HIS A 172 2.42 28.63 -21.26
C HIS A 172 3.42 27.80 -22.07
N VAL A 173 3.72 26.58 -21.60
CA VAL A 173 4.61 25.62 -22.24
C VAL A 173 4.00 24.23 -22.23
N THR A 174 4.22 23.52 -23.33
CA THR A 174 3.84 22.09 -23.46
C THR A 174 4.96 21.21 -22.94
N VAL A 175 4.59 20.14 -22.23
CA VAL A 175 5.54 19.22 -21.63
C VAL A 175 5.09 17.78 -21.82
N THR A 176 6.04 16.87 -21.83
CA THR A 176 5.77 15.42 -21.77
C THR A 176 6.02 14.95 -20.34
N THR A 177 5.03 14.28 -19.75
CA THR A 177 5.09 13.79 -18.38
C THR A 177 5.54 12.33 -18.36
N GLY A 178 6.32 11.97 -17.34
CA GLY A 178 6.76 10.60 -17.03
C GLY A 178 6.03 10.02 -15.83
N ILE A 179 6.79 9.43 -14.92
CA ILE A 179 6.23 8.86 -13.68
C ILE A 179 5.69 9.97 -12.77
N ALA A 180 4.61 9.65 -12.06
CA ALA A 180 3.96 10.58 -11.14
C ALA A 180 3.74 9.91 -9.78
N ASP A 181 3.83 10.72 -8.73
CA ASP A 181 3.40 10.35 -7.39
C ASP A 181 2.22 11.23 -6.92
N SER A 182 1.87 11.16 -5.63
CA SER A 182 0.79 11.96 -5.05
C SER A 182 1.04 13.47 -5.07
N LEU A 183 2.30 13.92 -5.10
CA LEU A 183 2.71 15.33 -4.96
C LEU A 183 3.35 15.88 -6.24
N PHE A 184 4.14 15.07 -6.93
CA PHE A 184 4.97 15.48 -8.05
C PHE A 184 4.77 14.60 -9.28
N THR A 185 5.01 15.17 -10.45
CA THR A 185 5.08 14.48 -11.74
C THR A 185 6.43 14.78 -12.39
N GLU A 186 7.07 13.75 -12.91
CA GLU A 186 8.27 13.89 -13.72
C GLU A 186 7.97 14.58 -15.05
N ILE A 187 8.89 15.40 -15.51
CA ILE A 187 8.91 15.96 -16.86
C ILE A 187 10.03 15.26 -17.64
N THR A 188 9.66 14.54 -18.70
CA THR A 188 10.62 13.83 -19.54
C THR A 188 11.09 14.65 -20.73
N ASP A 189 10.26 15.58 -21.21
CA ASP A 189 10.59 16.49 -22.30
C ASP A 189 9.83 17.81 -22.16
N GLY A 190 10.48 18.91 -22.54
CA GLY A 190 9.89 20.24 -22.50
C GLY A 190 10.94 21.34 -22.28
N PRO A 191 10.57 22.61 -22.51
CA PRO A 191 11.49 23.73 -22.36
C PRO A 191 11.64 24.19 -20.90
N LEU A 192 11.72 23.25 -19.94
CA LEU A 192 11.94 23.51 -18.52
C LEU A 192 13.37 23.23 -18.11
N LYS A 193 13.85 24.04 -17.14
CA LYS A 193 15.11 23.83 -16.47
C LYS A 193 14.91 23.78 -14.97
N GLU A 194 15.86 23.17 -14.30
CA GLU A 194 15.90 23.20 -12.83
C GLU A 194 15.95 24.65 -12.32
N GLY A 195 15.08 24.97 -11.37
CA GLY A 195 14.96 26.32 -10.81
C GLY A 195 13.90 27.21 -11.47
N ASP A 196 13.28 26.78 -12.56
CA ASP A 196 12.19 27.53 -13.18
C ASP A 196 10.97 27.64 -12.26
N ALA A 197 10.39 28.85 -12.18
CA ALA A 197 9.21 29.09 -11.35
C ALA A 197 7.94 28.65 -12.08
N VAL A 198 7.25 27.65 -11.52
CA VAL A 198 5.98 27.13 -12.02
C VAL A 198 4.79 27.68 -11.25
N ILE A 199 3.70 28.02 -11.95
CA ILE A 199 2.48 28.52 -11.34
C ILE A 199 1.62 27.32 -10.90
N THR A 200 1.31 27.25 -9.60
CA THR A 200 0.48 26.19 -9.02
C THR A 200 -0.95 26.63 -8.70
N GLY A 201 -1.19 27.95 -8.67
CA GLY A 201 -2.49 28.53 -8.33
C GLY A 201 -2.47 30.05 -8.39
N ILE A 202 -3.65 30.65 -8.25
CA ILE A 202 -3.83 32.09 -8.08
C ILE A 202 -4.26 32.31 -6.63
N GLU A 203 -3.53 33.12 -5.87
CA GLU A 203 -3.97 33.54 -4.55
C GLU A 203 -5.21 34.44 -4.68
N THR A 204 -6.31 34.01 -4.10
CA THR A 204 -7.52 34.85 -4.02
C THR A 204 -7.34 35.95 -2.98
N ALA A 205 -8.06 37.10 -3.17
CA ALA A 205 -8.00 38.19 -2.23
C ALA A 205 -8.37 37.79 -0.78
N GLU A 206 -9.18 36.74 -0.62
CA GLU A 206 -9.56 36.16 0.67
C GLU A 206 -8.39 35.43 1.35
N GLU A 207 -7.59 34.69 0.61
CA GLU A 207 -6.40 33.98 1.14
C GLU A 207 -5.29 34.99 1.53
N GLN A 208 -5.17 36.08 0.79
CA GLN A 208 -4.25 37.16 1.15
C GLN A 208 -4.69 37.91 2.42
N ALA A 209 -6.00 38.03 2.64
CA ALA A 209 -6.54 38.64 3.85
C ALA A 209 -6.31 37.76 5.08
N GLN A 210 -6.45 36.41 4.96
CA GLN A 210 -6.17 35.47 6.05
C GLN A 210 -4.68 35.40 6.42
N LYS A 211 -3.76 35.50 5.45
CA LYS A 211 -2.30 35.57 5.73
C LYS A 211 -1.86 36.82 6.44
N LYS A 212 -2.63 37.92 6.36
CA LYS A 212 -2.33 39.21 7.03
C LYS A 212 -2.88 39.30 8.45
N LEU A 213 -3.72 38.37 8.91
CA LEU A 213 -4.17 38.38 10.30
C LEU A 213 -3.08 37.78 11.21
N PRO A 214 -2.76 38.45 12.33
CA PRO A 214 -1.83 37.89 13.31
C PRO A 214 -2.40 36.59 13.90
N PRO A 215 -1.54 35.62 14.28
CA PRO A 215 -1.99 34.36 14.85
C PRO A 215 -2.74 34.61 16.17
N GLY A 216 -4.04 34.29 16.19
CA GLY A 216 -4.90 34.42 17.38
C GLY A 216 -6.25 35.13 17.17
N PHE A 217 -6.55 35.62 15.98
CA PHE A 217 -7.86 36.22 15.68
C PHE A 217 -8.78 35.22 14.97
N ASP A 218 -9.39 34.34 15.74
CA ASP A 218 -10.48 33.46 15.27
C ASP A 218 -11.80 34.25 15.36
N GLY A 219 -12.12 34.96 14.27
CA GLY A 219 -13.34 35.74 14.14
C GLY A 219 -14.56 34.91 13.78
N GLY A 220 -14.96 33.95 14.64
CA GLY A 220 -16.21 33.24 14.50
C GLY A 220 -17.41 34.17 14.80
N PRO A 221 -18.52 34.16 14.00
CA PRO A 221 -19.69 34.95 14.29
C PRO A 221 -20.36 34.42 15.55
N ARG A 222 -20.42 35.27 16.59
CA ARG A 222 -21.28 35.04 17.76
C ARG A 222 -22.73 35.21 17.33
N MET A 223 -23.45 34.10 17.16
CA MET A 223 -24.89 34.12 17.12
C MET A 223 -25.43 34.50 18.52
N ARG A 224 -26.32 35.49 18.51
CA ARG A 224 -27.24 35.78 19.58
C ARG A 224 -28.46 34.87 19.44
#